data_38e54a7c4e29fe1788d284d75afa5a21
#
_entry.id   38e54a7c4e29fe1788d284d75afa5a21
#
_cell.length_a   1.000
_cell.length_b   1.000
_cell.length_c   1.000
_cell.angle_alpha   90.00
_cell.angle_beta   90.00
_cell.angle_gamma   90.00
#
_symmetry.space_group_name_H-M   'P 1'
#
loop_
_entity.id
_entity.type
_entity.pdbx_description
1 polymer ?
#
loop_
_entity_poly.entity_id
_entity_poly.type
_entity_poly.pdbx_seq_one_letter_code
_entity_poly.pdbx_strand_id
1 'polypeptide(L)'
;CLVGSEMCIRDREMLIRGFSNTELKEVLDELYLDDAVDIVEEMPANVVKRILKHADPDTRKSINEILKYPDDSAGALMTTEFVDLKRDMTVEDALKRIRRTGTDKETINVCYVVDPARKLQGIVSLRTILLSDEDDTIDEIMETHVISVSTLEDKEDVAQTFSKYNFIALPVVDKEDRLVGIITVDDAIDVMEEETTEDIEKMAAMLPTDKPYLKTSVWDTYKSRIPWLLLLMVSATFTGQIIARFEDALSAFAILTAYIPVSYTHLRA
;
A
#
# COMPACT_ATOMS: atom_id res chain seq x y z
N CYS A 1 15.73 12.15 -9.86
CA CYS A 1 14.77 11.18 -9.34
C CYS A 1 15.24 9.78 -9.56
N LEU A 2 15.93 9.21 -8.63
CA LEU A 2 16.26 7.80 -8.51
C LEU A 2 16.33 7.48 -7.01
N VAL A 3 15.29 7.85 -6.30
CA VAL A 3 14.96 7.26 -5.01
C VAL A 3 13.86 6.26 -5.33
N GLY A 4 14.27 5.22 -6.05
CA GLY A 4 13.40 4.09 -6.28
C GLY A 4 13.23 3.33 -4.96
N SER A 5 12.11 2.67 -4.81
CA SER A 5 11.61 1.77 -3.77
C SER A 5 12.62 0.77 -3.17
N GLU A 6 13.89 0.85 -3.53
CA GLU A 6 14.94 -0.09 -3.14
C GLU A 6 15.92 0.41 -2.07
N MET A 7 15.68 1.60 -1.50
CA MET A 7 16.56 2.08 -0.43
C MET A 7 16.16 1.40 0.88
N CYS A 8 17.05 0.55 1.40
CA CYS A 8 16.84 -0.17 2.64
C CYS A 8 16.47 0.80 3.79
N ILE A 9 15.51 0.44 4.63
CA ILE A 9 15.08 1.19 5.83
C ILE A 9 16.28 1.73 6.62
N ARG A 10 17.36 0.95 6.74
CA ARG A 10 18.59 1.37 7.38
C ARG A 10 19.30 2.52 6.66
N ASP A 11 19.24 2.56 5.33
CA ASP A 11 19.88 3.60 4.53
C ASP A 11 19.07 4.88 4.62
N ARG A 12 17.73 4.80 4.60
CA ARG A 12 16.81 5.93 4.86
C ARG A 12 17.02 6.49 6.26
N GLU A 13 17.10 5.64 7.28
CA GLU A 13 17.39 6.05 8.66
C GLU A 13 18.74 6.77 8.78
N MET A 14 19.78 6.27 8.10
CA MET A 14 21.11 6.86 8.12
C MET A 14 21.12 8.25 7.46
N LEU A 15 20.42 8.42 6.34
CA LEU A 15 20.25 9.71 5.66
C LEU A 15 19.52 10.72 6.56
N ILE A 16 18.37 10.33 7.12
CA ILE A 16 17.55 11.20 7.98
C ILE A 16 18.33 11.61 9.25
N ARG A 17 19.15 10.71 9.80
CA ARG A 17 20.02 11.05 10.94
C ARG A 17 21.12 12.03 10.55
N GLY A 18 21.58 12.01 9.30
CA GLY A 18 22.61 12.91 8.77
C GLY A 18 22.11 14.32 8.52
N PHE A 19 20.81 14.50 8.26
CA PHE A 19 20.23 15.82 8.00
C PHE A 19 20.26 16.73 9.22
N SER A 20 20.57 18.00 8.99
CA SER A 20 20.31 19.05 9.98
C SER A 20 18.79 19.24 10.17
N ASN A 21 18.40 19.96 11.23
CA ASN A 21 16.98 20.19 11.47
C ASN A 21 16.31 21.08 10.39
N THR A 22 17.08 21.95 9.73
CA THR A 22 16.62 22.79 8.62
C THR A 22 16.43 21.97 7.35
N GLU A 23 17.40 21.14 6.99
CA GLU A 23 17.30 20.24 5.84
C GLU A 23 16.17 19.22 6.02
N LEU A 24 15.98 18.68 7.22
CA LEU A 24 14.89 17.77 7.50
C LEU A 24 13.52 18.43 7.31
N LYS A 25 13.39 19.71 7.70
CA LYS A 25 12.16 20.45 7.47
C LYS A 25 11.93 20.70 5.98
N GLU A 26 12.95 21.14 5.24
CA GLU A 26 12.86 21.37 3.80
C GLU A 26 12.44 20.11 3.05
N VAL A 27 13.01 18.94 3.42
CA VAL A 27 12.63 17.66 2.82
C VAL A 27 11.18 17.31 3.14
N LEU A 28 10.73 17.50 4.38
CA LEU A 28 9.34 17.19 4.77
C LEU A 28 8.32 18.13 4.11
N ASP A 29 8.71 19.39 3.87
CA ASP A 29 7.86 20.38 3.20
C ASP A 29 7.75 20.12 1.67
N GLU A 30 8.65 19.30 1.10
CA GLU A 30 8.66 18.89 -0.31
C GLU A 30 8.04 17.50 -0.56
N LEU A 31 7.86 16.70 0.48
CA LEU A 31 7.26 15.35 0.39
C LEU A 31 5.74 15.43 0.43
N TYR A 32 5.09 14.55 -0.32
CA TYR A 32 3.66 14.32 -0.17
C TYR A 32 3.35 13.62 1.16
N LEU A 33 2.08 13.70 1.56
CA LEU A 33 1.67 13.30 2.91
C LEU A 33 1.81 11.79 3.14
N ASP A 34 1.48 10.97 2.16
CA ASP A 34 1.63 9.51 2.14
C ASP A 34 3.10 9.11 2.30
N ASP A 35 3.99 9.61 1.43
CA ASP A 35 5.45 9.43 1.55
C ASP A 35 5.99 9.83 2.93
N ALA A 36 5.48 10.93 3.50
CA ALA A 36 5.89 11.37 4.84
C ALA A 36 5.41 10.41 5.94
N VAL A 37 4.23 9.78 5.77
CA VAL A 37 3.71 8.76 6.69
C VAL A 37 4.55 7.49 6.61
N ASP A 38 4.82 6.98 5.41
CA ASP A 38 5.64 5.79 5.20
C ASP A 38 7.02 5.92 5.84
N ILE A 39 7.66 7.09 5.64
CA ILE A 39 8.94 7.38 6.30
C ILE A 39 8.80 7.34 7.84
N VAL A 40 7.71 7.86 8.38
CA VAL A 40 7.49 7.89 9.84
C VAL A 40 7.25 6.48 10.37
N GLU A 41 6.52 5.62 9.68
CA GLU A 41 6.26 4.23 10.09
C GLU A 41 7.52 3.38 10.10
N GLU A 42 8.39 3.55 9.11
CA GLU A 42 9.65 2.82 9.02
C GLU A 42 10.72 3.26 10.05
N MET A 43 10.56 4.43 10.67
CA MET A 43 11.63 5.03 11.48
C MET A 43 11.54 4.67 12.97
N PRO A 44 12.69 4.53 13.65
CA PRO A 44 12.71 4.37 15.10
C PRO A 44 12.11 5.58 15.83
N ALA A 45 11.45 5.34 16.97
CA ALA A 45 10.70 6.33 17.73
C ALA A 45 11.47 7.63 18.09
N ASN A 46 12.79 7.58 18.20
CA ASN A 46 13.63 8.76 18.43
C ASN A 46 13.75 9.66 17.19
N VAL A 47 13.74 9.05 15.99
CA VAL A 47 13.76 9.77 14.70
C VAL A 47 12.39 10.33 14.43
N VAL A 48 11.33 9.55 14.61
CA VAL A 48 9.91 9.98 14.50
C VAL A 48 9.64 11.24 15.32
N LYS A 49 10.07 11.24 16.60
CA LYS A 49 9.91 12.44 17.46
C LYS A 49 10.63 13.66 16.91
N ARG A 50 11.77 13.49 16.25
CA ARG A 50 12.52 14.57 15.63
C ARG A 50 11.79 15.07 14.37
N ILE A 51 11.30 14.18 13.52
CA ILE A 51 10.51 14.48 12.33
C ILE A 51 9.27 15.28 12.73
N LEU A 52 8.42 14.74 13.59
CA LEU A 52 7.17 15.36 14.03
C LEU A 52 7.38 16.71 14.77
N LYS A 53 8.55 16.92 15.40
CA LYS A 53 8.86 18.18 16.04
C LYS A 53 9.14 19.31 15.04
N HIS A 54 9.71 18.98 13.88
CA HIS A 54 10.10 19.96 12.86
C HIS A 54 9.08 20.08 11.73
N ALA A 55 8.15 19.12 11.58
CA ALA A 55 7.02 19.20 10.67
C ALA A 55 6.09 20.36 11.01
N ASP A 56 5.46 20.92 10.00
CA ASP A 56 4.43 21.95 10.15
C ASP A 56 3.25 21.43 11.00
N PRO A 57 2.54 22.30 11.77
CA PRO A 57 1.42 21.86 12.61
C PRO A 57 0.31 21.14 11.85
N ASP A 58 0.02 21.57 10.62
CA ASP A 58 -1.04 20.96 9.80
C ASP A 58 -0.59 19.58 9.26
N THR A 59 0.62 19.49 8.71
CA THR A 59 1.24 18.23 8.26
C THR A 59 1.33 17.22 9.40
N ARG A 60 1.78 17.66 10.58
CA ARG A 60 1.83 16.80 11.78
C ARG A 60 0.47 16.26 12.18
N LYS A 61 -0.57 17.09 12.08
CA LYS A 61 -1.94 16.67 12.38
C LYS A 61 -2.40 15.62 11.38
N SER A 62 -2.17 15.83 10.09
CA SER A 62 -2.53 14.90 9.02
C SER A 62 -1.80 13.56 9.16
N ILE A 63 -0.48 13.57 9.41
CA ILE A 63 0.29 12.35 9.69
C ILE A 63 -0.32 11.59 10.89
N ASN A 64 -0.59 12.27 12.01
CA ASN A 64 -1.19 11.62 13.18
C ASN A 64 -2.64 11.15 12.96
N GLU A 65 -3.35 11.66 11.97
CA GLU A 65 -4.67 11.17 11.58
C GLU A 65 -4.57 9.88 10.77
N ILE A 66 -3.63 9.81 9.83
CA ILE A 66 -3.39 8.62 9.00
C ILE A 66 -2.84 7.47 9.86
N LEU A 67 -1.85 7.71 10.70
CA LEU A 67 -1.28 6.72 11.65
C LEU A 67 -2.28 6.08 12.64
N LYS A 68 -3.55 6.45 12.62
CA LYS A 68 -4.61 5.80 13.40
C LYS A 68 -5.27 4.64 12.67
N TYR A 69 -5.11 4.59 11.35
CA TYR A 69 -5.66 3.49 10.58
C TYR A 69 -4.75 2.26 10.71
N PRO A 70 -5.28 1.05 10.52
CA PRO A 70 -4.46 -0.16 10.47
C PRO A 70 -3.51 -0.12 9.27
N ASP A 71 -2.29 -0.61 9.42
CA ASP A 71 -1.22 -0.55 8.40
C ASP A 71 -1.62 -1.23 7.08
N ASP A 72 -2.45 -2.30 7.13
CA ASP A 72 -2.95 -3.01 5.95
C ASP A 72 -4.29 -2.46 5.43
N SER A 73 -4.61 -1.18 5.68
CA SER A 73 -5.89 -0.60 5.27
C SER A 73 -5.73 0.53 4.24
N ALA A 74 -6.78 0.74 3.44
CA ALA A 74 -6.89 1.88 2.51
C ALA A 74 -6.66 3.24 3.20
N GLY A 75 -6.98 3.34 4.49
CA GLY A 75 -6.78 4.55 5.28
C GLY A 75 -5.31 4.86 5.59
N ALA A 76 -4.45 3.84 5.64
CA ALA A 76 -3.01 4.02 5.81
C ALA A 76 -2.33 4.47 4.50
N LEU A 77 -2.80 3.93 3.36
CA LEU A 77 -2.25 4.27 2.03
C LEU A 77 -2.71 5.63 1.47
N MET A 78 -3.75 6.24 2.05
CA MET A 78 -4.36 7.41 1.44
C MET A 78 -3.59 8.69 1.69
N THR A 79 -3.57 9.57 0.68
CA THR A 79 -3.21 10.97 0.85
C THR A 79 -4.47 11.85 1.00
N THR A 80 -4.35 12.97 1.72
CA THR A 80 -5.42 13.98 1.82
C THR A 80 -5.24 15.13 0.84
N GLU A 81 -4.25 15.03 -0.04
CA GLU A 81 -3.81 16.07 -0.95
C GLU A 81 -4.48 15.97 -2.33
N PHE A 82 -5.79 16.09 -2.36
CA PHE A 82 -6.61 16.06 -3.56
C PHE A 82 -7.32 17.40 -3.83
N VAL A 83 -7.86 17.54 -5.05
CA VAL A 83 -8.67 18.70 -5.45
C VAL A 83 -10.14 18.39 -5.25
N ASP A 84 -10.80 19.16 -4.38
CA ASP A 84 -12.25 19.13 -4.20
C ASP A 84 -12.93 20.25 -5.00
N LEU A 85 -14.06 19.95 -5.59
CA LEU A 85 -14.93 20.89 -6.30
C LEU A 85 -16.35 20.83 -5.72
N LYS A 86 -17.13 21.88 -6.00
CA LYS A 86 -18.54 21.92 -5.65
C LYS A 86 -19.38 21.75 -6.91
N ARG A 87 -20.53 21.13 -6.76
CA ARG A 87 -21.47 20.82 -7.83
C ARG A 87 -21.98 22.06 -8.59
N ASP A 88 -22.15 23.18 -7.87
CA ASP A 88 -22.67 24.44 -8.37
C ASP A 88 -21.61 25.38 -9.01
N MET A 89 -20.35 24.95 -9.04
CA MET A 89 -19.26 25.71 -9.66
C MET A 89 -19.35 25.65 -11.19
N THR A 90 -18.93 26.72 -11.86
CA THR A 90 -18.71 26.69 -13.31
C THR A 90 -17.31 26.09 -13.62
N VAL A 91 -17.14 25.66 -14.86
CA VAL A 91 -15.84 25.17 -15.37
C VAL A 91 -14.76 26.25 -15.21
N GLU A 92 -15.06 27.52 -15.47
CA GLU A 92 -14.14 28.64 -15.26
C GLU A 92 -13.69 28.73 -13.80
N ASP A 93 -14.62 28.63 -12.85
CA ASP A 93 -14.31 28.69 -11.42
C ASP A 93 -13.54 27.46 -10.93
N ALA A 94 -13.86 26.29 -11.47
CA ALA A 94 -13.11 25.06 -11.19
C ALA A 94 -11.65 25.17 -11.66
N LEU A 95 -11.41 25.68 -12.87
CA LEU A 95 -10.06 25.92 -13.39
C LEU A 95 -9.29 26.94 -12.55
N LYS A 96 -9.94 28.02 -12.10
CA LYS A 96 -9.32 28.98 -11.19
C LYS A 96 -8.95 28.32 -9.86
N ARG A 97 -9.82 27.46 -9.32
CA ARG A 97 -9.54 26.72 -8.09
C ARG A 97 -8.37 25.77 -8.27
N ILE A 98 -8.36 24.94 -9.33
CA ILE A 98 -7.27 24.00 -9.64
C ILE A 98 -5.93 24.76 -9.76
N ARG A 99 -5.88 25.85 -10.51
CA ARG A 99 -4.66 26.67 -10.66
C ARG A 99 -4.14 27.25 -9.34
N ARG A 100 -5.03 27.54 -8.40
CA ARG A 100 -4.66 28.11 -7.11
C ARG A 100 -4.20 27.07 -6.09
N THR A 101 -4.82 25.88 -6.10
CA THR A 101 -4.61 24.87 -5.06
C THR A 101 -3.85 23.63 -5.55
N GLY A 102 -3.75 23.43 -6.86
CA GLY A 102 -3.21 22.19 -7.44
C GLY A 102 -1.70 22.04 -7.32
N THR A 103 -0.97 23.11 -6.98
CA THR A 103 0.50 23.03 -6.78
C THR A 103 0.85 22.16 -5.56
N ASP A 104 -0.02 22.17 -4.55
CA ASP A 104 0.20 21.49 -3.28
C ASP A 104 -0.66 20.20 -3.19
N LYS A 105 -1.00 19.61 -4.35
CA LYS A 105 -1.85 18.43 -4.45
C LYS A 105 -1.11 17.31 -5.15
N GLU A 106 -1.26 16.10 -4.64
CA GLU A 106 -0.71 14.86 -5.18
C GLU A 106 -1.05 14.69 -6.66
N THR A 107 -2.32 14.83 -6.99
CA THR A 107 -2.78 14.80 -8.36
C THR A 107 -3.90 15.80 -8.63
N ILE A 108 -3.91 16.34 -9.86
CA ILE A 108 -5.01 17.17 -10.39
C ILE A 108 -5.75 16.46 -11.53
N ASN A 109 -5.33 15.24 -11.90
CA ASN A 109 -5.90 14.51 -13.03
C ASN A 109 -7.37 14.17 -12.81
N VAL A 110 -7.74 13.88 -11.56
CA VAL A 110 -9.11 13.62 -11.13
C VAL A 110 -9.46 14.60 -10.01
N CYS A 111 -10.57 15.31 -10.20
CA CYS A 111 -11.13 16.21 -9.19
C CYS A 111 -12.41 15.58 -8.61
N TYR A 112 -12.61 15.76 -7.31
CA TYR A 112 -13.69 15.12 -6.57
C TYR A 112 -14.77 16.13 -6.24
N VAL A 113 -16.00 15.82 -6.60
CA VAL A 113 -17.17 16.70 -6.34
C VAL A 113 -17.79 16.30 -5.02
N VAL A 114 -17.79 17.22 -4.06
CA VAL A 114 -18.32 16.99 -2.72
C VAL A 114 -19.42 17.98 -2.35
N ASP A 115 -20.30 17.54 -1.48
CA ASP A 115 -21.32 18.40 -0.87
C ASP A 115 -20.76 19.19 0.34
N PRO A 116 -21.54 20.13 0.94
CA PRO A 116 -21.09 20.85 2.14
C PRO A 116 -20.79 19.97 3.35
N ALA A 117 -21.31 18.74 3.39
CA ALA A 117 -21.00 17.73 4.41
C ALA A 117 -19.79 16.86 4.05
N ARG A 118 -19.06 17.19 2.97
CA ARG A 118 -17.94 16.44 2.38
C ARG A 118 -18.30 15.05 1.84
N LYS A 119 -19.59 14.76 1.60
CA LYS A 119 -19.98 13.52 0.95
C LYS A 119 -19.61 13.55 -0.51
N LEU A 120 -19.05 12.45 -0.99
CA LEU A 120 -18.67 12.28 -2.39
C LEU A 120 -19.95 12.22 -3.27
N GLN A 121 -20.04 13.14 -4.23
CA GLN A 121 -21.18 13.26 -5.16
C GLN A 121 -20.83 12.81 -6.57
N GLY A 122 -19.59 12.95 -6.96
CA GLY A 122 -19.11 12.62 -8.30
C GLY A 122 -17.62 12.87 -8.44
N ILE A 123 -17.12 12.55 -9.63
CA ILE A 123 -15.75 12.86 -10.04
C ILE A 123 -15.77 13.57 -11.39
N VAL A 124 -14.76 14.36 -11.67
CA VAL A 124 -14.55 14.97 -12.97
C VAL A 124 -13.08 14.95 -13.32
N SER A 125 -12.73 14.51 -14.53
CA SER A 125 -11.35 14.52 -14.97
C SER A 125 -10.92 15.93 -15.37
N LEU A 126 -9.64 16.28 -15.15
CA LEU A 126 -9.09 17.55 -15.66
C LEU A 126 -9.27 17.65 -17.17
N ARG A 127 -9.18 16.55 -17.90
CA ARG A 127 -9.44 16.52 -19.35
C ARG A 127 -10.84 16.95 -19.68
N THR A 128 -11.85 16.48 -18.96
CA THR A 128 -13.26 16.86 -19.17
C THR A 128 -13.41 18.35 -18.92
N ILE A 129 -12.88 18.87 -17.81
CA ILE A 129 -12.92 20.29 -17.45
C ILE A 129 -12.30 21.18 -18.56
N LEU A 130 -11.15 20.75 -19.11
CA LEU A 130 -10.46 21.52 -20.17
C LEU A 130 -11.15 21.51 -21.52
N LEU A 131 -12.03 20.53 -21.78
CA LEU A 131 -12.74 20.35 -23.06
C LEU A 131 -14.20 20.82 -23.00
N SER A 132 -14.72 21.18 -21.84
CA SER A 132 -16.07 21.72 -21.64
C SER A 132 -16.09 23.23 -21.80
N ASP A 133 -17.27 23.79 -22.03
CA ASP A 133 -17.47 25.23 -22.12
C ASP A 133 -17.30 25.90 -20.74
N GLU A 134 -16.78 27.11 -20.70
CA GLU A 134 -16.45 27.81 -19.44
C GLU A 134 -17.69 28.07 -18.58
N ASP A 135 -18.86 28.21 -19.20
CA ASP A 135 -20.15 28.47 -18.56
C ASP A 135 -20.87 27.19 -18.06
N ASP A 136 -20.41 26.01 -18.48
CA ASP A 136 -20.96 24.73 -18.01
C ASP A 136 -20.76 24.58 -16.50
N THR A 137 -21.73 23.93 -15.84
CA THR A 137 -21.61 23.61 -14.41
C THR A 137 -20.92 22.25 -14.19
N ILE A 138 -20.21 22.12 -13.09
CA ILE A 138 -19.58 20.83 -12.71
C ILE A 138 -20.64 19.73 -12.62
N ASP A 139 -21.87 20.04 -12.20
CA ASP A 139 -23.00 19.12 -12.16
C ASP A 139 -23.34 18.48 -13.52
N GLU A 140 -23.18 19.22 -14.60
CA GLU A 140 -23.50 18.75 -15.95
C GLU A 140 -22.42 17.86 -16.55
N ILE A 141 -21.17 18.00 -16.10
CA ILE A 141 -20.01 17.32 -16.68
C ILE A 141 -19.43 16.21 -15.78
N MET A 142 -19.87 16.13 -14.51
CA MET A 142 -19.35 15.13 -13.58
C MET A 142 -19.92 13.74 -13.81
N GLU A 143 -19.15 12.73 -13.47
CA GLU A 143 -19.59 11.34 -13.38
C GLU A 143 -20.10 11.06 -11.96
N THR A 144 -21.35 10.61 -11.85
CA THR A 144 -22.00 10.34 -10.55
C THR A 144 -21.84 8.90 -10.06
N HIS A 145 -21.47 7.97 -10.97
CA HIS A 145 -21.23 6.57 -10.62
C HIS A 145 -19.76 6.38 -10.25
N VAL A 146 -19.42 6.75 -9.02
CA VAL A 146 -18.04 6.70 -8.53
C VAL A 146 -17.81 5.39 -7.79
N ILE A 147 -16.75 4.69 -8.16
CA ILE A 147 -16.20 3.60 -7.37
C ILE A 147 -15.33 4.23 -6.30
N SER A 148 -15.59 3.90 -5.04
CA SER A 148 -14.84 4.37 -3.88
C SER A 148 -14.54 3.18 -2.97
N VAL A 149 -13.50 3.30 -2.15
CA VAL A 149 -13.12 2.31 -1.13
C VAL A 149 -13.33 2.88 0.26
N SER A 150 -13.57 1.99 1.21
CA SER A 150 -13.69 2.38 2.62
C SER A 150 -12.31 2.53 3.26
N THR A 151 -12.16 3.45 4.22
CA THR A 151 -10.91 3.61 5.00
C THR A 151 -10.40 2.33 5.67
N LEU A 152 -11.26 1.34 5.91
CA LEU A 152 -10.90 0.07 6.55
C LEU A 152 -10.84 -1.11 5.57
N GLU A 153 -10.92 -0.85 4.28
CA GLU A 153 -10.79 -1.86 3.24
C GLU A 153 -9.33 -2.31 3.14
N ASP A 154 -9.11 -3.58 2.88
CA ASP A 154 -7.78 -4.19 2.80
C ASP A 154 -6.99 -3.62 1.62
N LYS A 155 -5.71 -3.32 1.83
CA LYS A 155 -4.84 -2.73 0.80
C LYS A 155 -4.70 -3.62 -0.45
N GLU A 156 -4.73 -4.95 -0.29
CA GLU A 156 -4.67 -5.90 -1.41
C GLU A 156 -5.94 -5.79 -2.28
N ASP A 157 -7.14 -5.73 -1.67
CA ASP A 157 -8.41 -5.55 -2.38
C ASP A 157 -8.45 -4.21 -3.13
N VAL A 158 -7.88 -3.15 -2.53
CA VAL A 158 -7.73 -1.84 -3.18
C VAL A 158 -6.82 -1.94 -4.40
N ALA A 159 -5.65 -2.55 -4.28
CA ALA A 159 -4.71 -2.73 -5.39
C ALA A 159 -5.32 -3.56 -6.54
N GLN A 160 -6.08 -4.62 -6.21
CA GLN A 160 -6.83 -5.39 -7.21
C GLN A 160 -7.89 -4.54 -7.92
N THR A 161 -8.53 -3.60 -7.22
CA THR A 161 -9.50 -2.66 -7.80
C THR A 161 -8.84 -1.73 -8.81
N PHE A 162 -7.64 -1.21 -8.53
CA PHE A 162 -6.85 -0.44 -9.49
C PHE A 162 -6.55 -1.25 -10.76
N SER A 163 -6.05 -2.46 -10.61
CA SER A 163 -5.75 -3.36 -11.74
C SER A 163 -6.97 -3.70 -12.57
N LYS A 164 -8.14 -3.89 -11.95
CA LYS A 164 -9.38 -4.26 -12.62
C LYS A 164 -9.98 -3.13 -13.46
N TYR A 165 -9.92 -1.90 -12.95
CA TYR A 165 -10.59 -0.75 -13.57
C TYR A 165 -9.63 0.24 -14.24
N ASN A 166 -8.31 0.05 -14.10
CA ASN A 166 -7.27 0.93 -14.62
C ASN A 166 -7.41 2.38 -14.12
N PHE A 167 -7.69 2.56 -12.86
CA PHE A 167 -7.78 3.89 -12.25
C PHE A 167 -6.39 4.54 -12.13
N ILE A 168 -6.37 5.89 -12.13
CA ILE A 168 -5.18 6.70 -11.84
C ILE A 168 -5.19 7.09 -10.35
N ALA A 169 -6.38 7.35 -9.81
CA ALA A 169 -6.59 7.65 -8.40
C ALA A 169 -7.98 7.14 -7.98
N LEU A 170 -8.09 6.69 -6.73
CA LEU A 170 -9.30 6.09 -6.17
C LEU A 170 -9.71 6.84 -4.90
N PRO A 171 -10.96 7.33 -4.79
CA PRO A 171 -11.41 8.05 -3.61
C PRO A 171 -11.65 7.10 -2.43
N VAL A 172 -11.18 7.53 -1.26
CA VAL A 172 -11.36 6.84 0.02
C VAL A 172 -12.44 7.57 0.82
N VAL A 173 -13.44 6.82 1.28
CA VAL A 173 -14.58 7.36 2.03
C VAL A 173 -14.67 6.74 3.42
N ASP A 174 -15.22 7.52 4.37
CA ASP A 174 -15.54 7.03 5.70
C ASP A 174 -16.89 6.27 5.74
N LYS A 175 -17.29 5.84 6.93
CA LYS A 175 -18.56 5.12 7.15
C LYS A 175 -19.82 5.94 6.80
N GLU A 176 -19.70 7.25 6.65
CA GLU A 176 -20.78 8.18 6.33
C GLU A 176 -20.72 8.68 4.87
N ASP A 177 -19.93 8.00 4.02
CA ASP A 177 -19.66 8.33 2.61
C ASP A 177 -18.98 9.70 2.42
N ARG A 178 -18.26 10.20 3.43
CA ARG A 178 -17.48 11.43 3.30
C ARG A 178 -16.12 11.13 2.71
N LEU A 179 -15.72 11.91 1.74
CA LEU A 179 -14.39 11.83 1.15
C LEU A 179 -13.33 12.24 2.17
N VAL A 180 -12.46 11.31 2.52
CA VAL A 180 -11.39 11.49 3.52
C VAL A 180 -10.05 11.66 2.83
N GLY A 181 -9.78 10.90 1.78
CA GLY A 181 -8.53 10.91 1.04
C GLY A 181 -8.67 10.29 -0.34
N ILE A 182 -7.54 10.11 -0.98
CA ILE A 182 -7.41 9.38 -2.24
C ILE A 182 -6.21 8.45 -2.14
N ILE A 183 -6.21 7.38 -2.93
CA ILE A 183 -5.03 6.53 -3.15
C ILE A 183 -4.64 6.70 -4.60
N THR A 184 -3.37 6.76 -4.89
CA THR A 184 -2.84 6.92 -6.25
C THR A 184 -2.43 5.58 -6.85
N VAL A 185 -2.16 5.54 -8.14
CA VAL A 185 -1.83 4.29 -8.84
C VAL A 185 -0.44 3.78 -8.49
N ASP A 186 0.50 4.67 -8.18
CA ASP A 186 1.87 4.34 -7.75
C ASP A 186 1.87 3.59 -6.42
N ASP A 187 1.15 4.08 -5.39
CA ASP A 187 0.97 3.35 -4.13
C ASP A 187 0.32 1.97 -4.35
N ALA A 188 -0.70 1.92 -5.21
CA ALA A 188 -1.33 0.65 -5.55
C ALA A 188 -0.37 -0.34 -6.24
N ILE A 189 0.59 0.15 -7.04
CA ILE A 189 1.63 -0.69 -7.67
C ILE A 189 2.60 -1.20 -6.61
N ASP A 190 3.02 -0.36 -5.68
CA ASP A 190 3.93 -0.75 -4.60
C ASP A 190 3.30 -1.84 -3.71
N VAL A 191 2.02 -1.69 -3.36
CA VAL A 191 1.26 -2.76 -2.66
C VAL A 191 1.21 -4.05 -3.48
N MET A 192 0.96 -3.99 -4.78
CA MET A 192 0.95 -5.19 -5.64
C MET A 192 2.30 -5.89 -5.68
N GLU A 193 3.41 -5.16 -5.66
CA GLU A 193 4.76 -5.72 -5.61
C GLU A 193 5.05 -6.36 -4.25
N GLU A 194 4.64 -5.72 -3.16
CA GLU A 194 4.77 -6.25 -1.79
C GLU A 194 3.99 -7.56 -1.64
N GLU A 195 2.70 -7.57 -1.98
CA GLU A 195 1.84 -8.76 -1.87
C GLU A 195 2.32 -9.91 -2.77
N THR A 196 2.76 -9.60 -4.00
CA THR A 196 3.35 -10.61 -4.88
C THR A 196 4.61 -11.22 -4.27
N THR A 197 5.45 -10.40 -3.64
CA THR A 197 6.68 -10.86 -2.98
C THR A 197 6.36 -11.72 -1.75
N GLU A 198 5.39 -11.30 -0.93
CA GLU A 198 4.91 -12.05 0.22
C GLU A 198 4.34 -13.41 -0.18
N ASP A 199 3.55 -13.45 -1.24
CA ASP A 199 2.99 -14.68 -1.78
C ASP A 199 4.08 -15.64 -2.27
N ILE A 200 5.09 -15.14 -2.97
CA ILE A 200 6.25 -15.94 -3.40
C ILE A 200 7.01 -16.49 -2.18
N GLU A 201 7.21 -15.69 -1.14
CA GLU A 201 7.85 -16.12 0.10
C GLU A 201 7.03 -17.19 0.82
N LYS A 202 5.72 -17.02 0.94
CA LYS A 202 4.79 -18.00 1.49
C LYS A 202 4.82 -19.32 0.69
N MET A 203 4.80 -19.24 -0.65
CA MET A 203 4.94 -20.42 -1.53
C MET A 203 6.30 -21.11 -1.38
N ALA A 204 7.36 -20.36 -1.12
CA ALA A 204 8.69 -20.90 -0.83
C ALA A 204 8.85 -21.43 0.61
N ALA A 205 7.75 -21.47 1.38
CA ALA A 205 7.74 -21.86 2.80
C ALA A 205 8.71 -21.00 3.65
N MET A 206 8.73 -19.72 3.39
CA MET A 206 9.44 -18.72 4.17
C MET A 206 8.43 -17.87 4.96
N LEU A 207 8.84 -17.36 6.11
CA LEU A 207 8.09 -16.30 6.75
C LEU A 207 8.35 -15.00 5.98
N PRO A 208 7.32 -14.18 5.74
CA PRO A 208 7.48 -12.90 5.07
C PRO A 208 8.55 -12.03 5.76
N THR A 209 9.30 -11.30 4.96
CA THR A 209 10.36 -10.40 5.44
C THR A 209 10.23 -9.05 4.76
N ASP A 210 10.31 -7.98 5.53
CA ASP A 210 10.23 -6.59 5.04
C ASP A 210 11.47 -6.16 4.22
N LYS A 211 12.33 -7.10 3.84
CA LYS A 211 13.59 -6.82 3.15
C LYS A 211 13.66 -7.52 1.81
N PRO A 212 14.10 -6.83 0.75
CA PRO A 212 14.36 -7.46 -0.54
C PRO A 212 15.29 -8.67 -0.40
N TYR A 213 14.97 -9.78 -1.05
CA TYR A 213 15.67 -11.05 -0.93
C TYR A 213 17.20 -10.93 -1.11
N LEU A 214 17.65 -10.09 -2.05
CA LEU A 214 19.09 -9.89 -2.33
C LEU A 214 19.82 -9.12 -1.22
N LYS A 215 19.10 -8.39 -0.36
CA LYS A 215 19.66 -7.62 0.76
C LYS A 215 19.50 -8.34 2.10
N THR A 216 18.79 -9.48 2.11
CA THR A 216 18.54 -10.26 3.33
C THR A 216 19.79 -11.04 3.71
N SER A 217 20.19 -10.97 5.00
CA SER A 217 21.30 -11.75 5.51
C SER A 217 21.03 -13.25 5.44
N VAL A 218 22.06 -14.05 5.18
CA VAL A 218 21.96 -15.54 5.21
C VAL A 218 21.37 -16.04 6.53
N TRP A 219 21.65 -15.37 7.65
CA TRP A 219 21.09 -15.72 8.96
C TRP A 219 19.60 -15.38 9.09
N ASP A 220 19.15 -14.28 8.50
CA ASP A 220 17.75 -13.90 8.52
C ASP A 220 16.94 -14.85 7.63
N THR A 221 17.44 -15.16 6.44
CA THR A 221 16.84 -16.18 5.54
C THR A 221 16.80 -17.57 6.21
N TYR A 222 17.82 -17.94 6.97
CA TYR A 222 17.83 -19.20 7.72
C TYR A 222 16.75 -19.19 8.80
N LYS A 223 16.62 -18.12 9.57
CA LYS A 223 15.60 -17.99 10.63
C LYS A 223 14.18 -18.02 10.07
N SER A 224 13.92 -17.40 8.93
CA SER A 224 12.58 -17.38 8.31
C SER A 224 12.14 -18.77 7.80
N ARG A 225 13.10 -19.66 7.48
CA ARG A 225 12.84 -21.04 7.01
C ARG A 225 12.76 -22.09 8.12
N ILE A 226 13.43 -21.86 9.26
CA ILE A 226 13.51 -22.84 10.35
C ILE A 226 12.14 -23.32 10.84
N PRO A 227 11.15 -22.49 11.13
CA PRO A 227 9.87 -22.94 11.65
C PRO A 227 9.20 -23.96 10.72
N TRP A 228 9.24 -23.69 9.42
CA TRP A 228 8.68 -24.59 8.41
C TRP A 228 9.46 -25.90 8.28
N LEU A 229 10.80 -25.83 8.27
CA LEU A 229 11.66 -27.01 8.20
C LEU A 229 11.48 -27.90 9.43
N LEU A 230 11.32 -27.33 10.62
CA LEU A 230 11.03 -28.09 11.85
C LEU A 230 9.67 -28.80 11.75
N LEU A 231 8.65 -28.11 11.25
CA LEU A 231 7.33 -28.70 11.05
C LEU A 231 7.38 -29.87 10.05
N LEU A 232 8.09 -29.71 8.94
CA LEU A 232 8.30 -30.78 7.96
C LEU A 232 9.11 -31.92 8.56
N MET A 233 10.14 -31.66 9.36
CA MET A 233 10.94 -32.71 10.02
C MET A 233 10.08 -33.55 10.98
N VAL A 234 9.25 -32.87 11.81
CA VAL A 234 8.32 -33.58 12.71
C VAL A 234 7.32 -34.40 11.92
N SER A 235 6.72 -33.87 10.87
CA SER A 235 5.79 -34.52 9.97
C SER A 235 6.44 -35.75 9.30
N ALA A 236 7.67 -35.59 8.78
CA ALA A 236 8.41 -36.70 8.14
C ALA A 236 8.76 -37.82 9.13
N THR A 237 9.14 -37.43 10.36
CA THR A 237 9.43 -38.42 11.42
C THR A 237 8.17 -39.24 11.79
N PHE A 238 7.03 -38.54 11.93
CA PHE A 238 5.75 -39.20 12.22
C PHE A 238 5.32 -40.11 11.08
N THR A 239 5.41 -39.64 9.84
CA THR A 239 5.13 -40.43 8.65
C THR A 239 6.05 -41.67 8.58
N GLY A 240 7.34 -41.50 8.84
CA GLY A 240 8.31 -42.58 8.87
C GLY A 240 7.98 -43.66 9.92
N GLN A 241 7.53 -43.26 11.11
CA GLN A 241 7.10 -44.22 12.16
C GLN A 241 5.84 -44.99 11.76
N ILE A 242 4.87 -44.31 11.10
CA ILE A 242 3.69 -45.00 10.59
C ILE A 242 4.09 -46.05 9.54
N ILE A 243 4.92 -45.65 8.57
CA ILE A 243 5.39 -46.55 7.51
C ILE A 243 6.11 -47.78 8.12
N ALA A 244 7.03 -47.55 9.06
CA ALA A 244 7.75 -48.62 9.74
C ALA A 244 6.82 -49.57 10.49
N ARG A 245 5.70 -49.08 11.05
CA ARG A 245 4.71 -49.93 11.76
C ARG A 245 3.89 -50.80 10.82
N PHE A 246 3.80 -50.48 9.55
CA PHE A 246 3.08 -51.22 8.51
C PHE A 246 4.01 -51.89 7.50
N GLU A 247 5.30 -52.06 7.81
CA GLU A 247 6.33 -52.57 6.91
C GLU A 247 5.97 -53.99 6.39
N ASP A 248 5.43 -54.88 7.26
CA ASP A 248 5.00 -56.19 6.88
C ASP A 248 3.86 -56.20 5.84
N ALA A 249 2.93 -55.27 5.97
CA ALA A 249 1.84 -55.09 5.02
C ALA A 249 2.31 -54.48 3.69
N LEU A 250 3.25 -53.56 3.74
CA LEU A 250 3.85 -52.93 2.56
C LEU A 250 4.73 -53.91 1.77
N SER A 251 5.45 -54.80 2.45
CA SER A 251 6.25 -55.85 1.82
C SER A 251 5.38 -56.92 1.15
N ALA A 252 4.19 -57.21 1.69
CA ALA A 252 3.24 -58.16 1.11
C ALA A 252 2.54 -57.61 -0.16
N PHE A 253 2.39 -56.28 -0.27
CA PHE A 253 1.74 -55.62 -1.39
C PHE A 253 2.63 -54.51 -1.98
N ALA A 254 3.57 -54.84 -2.85
CA ALA A 254 4.53 -53.92 -3.46
C ALA A 254 3.87 -52.70 -4.16
N ILE A 255 2.61 -52.81 -4.61
CA ILE A 255 1.84 -51.73 -5.21
C ILE A 255 1.59 -50.60 -4.21
N LEU A 256 1.47 -50.88 -2.91
CA LEU A 256 1.23 -49.87 -1.89
C LEU A 256 2.43 -48.93 -1.67
N THR A 257 3.63 -49.40 -2.01
CA THR A 257 4.83 -48.53 -1.91
C THR A 257 4.80 -47.36 -2.88
N ALA A 258 4.06 -47.48 -4.00
CA ALA A 258 3.87 -46.37 -4.95
C ALA A 258 3.03 -45.20 -4.41
N TYR A 259 2.27 -45.41 -3.33
CA TYR A 259 1.45 -44.40 -2.67
C TYR A 259 2.15 -43.75 -1.48
N ILE A 260 3.38 -44.17 -1.15
CA ILE A 260 4.17 -43.42 -0.15
C ILE A 260 4.46 -42.03 -0.70
N PRO A 261 4.16 -40.96 0.06
CA PRO A 261 4.38 -39.62 -0.42
C PRO A 261 5.83 -39.44 -0.82
N VAL A 262 6.06 -39.17 -2.10
CA VAL A 262 7.39 -38.84 -2.62
C VAL A 262 7.83 -37.55 -1.95
N SER A 263 9.01 -37.61 -1.35
CA SER A 263 9.61 -36.46 -0.71
C SER A 263 9.61 -35.27 -1.67
N TYR A 264 9.24 -34.06 -1.18
CA TYR A 264 9.15 -32.80 -1.91
C TYR A 264 10.39 -32.39 -2.72
N THR A 265 11.50 -33.11 -2.57
CA THR A 265 12.72 -32.93 -3.36
C THR A 265 12.54 -33.22 -4.86
N HIS A 266 11.52 -33.95 -5.27
CA HIS A 266 11.21 -34.21 -6.68
C HIS A 266 10.24 -33.21 -7.31
N LEU A 267 9.59 -32.37 -6.53
CA LEU A 267 8.70 -31.32 -7.06
C LEU A 267 9.45 -30.03 -7.41
N ARG A 268 10.77 -30.03 -7.30
CA ARG A 268 11.63 -28.85 -7.55
C ARG A 268 12.54 -29.02 -8.76
N ALA A 269 12.22 -29.92 -9.65
CA ALA A 269 12.91 -30.06 -10.94
C ALA A 269 12.08 -29.51 -12.08
#